data_df3715213e2663da2d8926711951abf8
#
_entry.id   df3715213e2663da2d8926711951abf8
#
_cell.length_a   1.000
_cell.length_b   1.000
_cell.length_c   1.000
_cell.angle_alpha   90.00
_cell.angle_beta   90.00
_cell.angle_gamma   90.00
#
_symmetry.space_group_name_H-M   'P 1'
#
loop_
_entity.id
_entity.type
_entity.pdbx_description
1 polymer ?
#
loop_
_entity_poly.entity_id
_entity_poly.type
_entity_poly.pdbx_seq_one_letter_code
_entity_poly.pdbx_strand_id
1 'polypeptide(L)'
;MDVNSSISLLSNIHSITADFLTERLKKKGFPDFASSHGNILFQLSVNEKMTMGELAEKINRDKSTTTVLVRKLEKDGFITGEPDTSDKRSRIIYLTEKGKQFNKTARELSSELLGTFYNGFSEEEKNTFLQLLLRVKKNFE
;
A
#
# COMPACT_ATOMS: atom_id res chain seq x y z
N MET A 1 -24.56 19.72 -6.85
CA MET A 1 -23.35 19.62 -5.98
C MET A 1 -22.52 20.85 -6.25
N ASP A 2 -22.07 21.53 -5.23
CA ASP A 2 -21.27 22.75 -5.35
C ASP A 2 -19.83 22.54 -4.87
N VAL A 3 -18.99 23.55 -4.96
CA VAL A 3 -17.58 23.47 -4.56
C VAL A 3 -17.39 23.14 -3.07
N ASN A 4 -18.36 23.43 -2.22
CA ASN A 4 -18.30 23.12 -0.79
C ASN A 4 -18.43 21.60 -0.52
N SER A 5 -18.92 20.84 -1.50
CA SER A 5 -19.04 19.40 -1.44
C SER A 5 -17.73 18.64 -1.73
N SER A 6 -16.66 19.34 -2.10
CA SER A 6 -15.41 18.75 -2.56
C SER A 6 -14.78 17.81 -1.53
N ILE A 7 -14.79 18.21 -0.25
CA ILE A 7 -14.19 17.37 0.84
C ILE A 7 -14.99 16.09 1.03
N SER A 8 -16.32 16.19 1.05
CA SER A 8 -17.20 15.02 1.17
C SER A 8 -17.08 14.09 -0.03
N LEU A 9 -16.94 14.65 -1.23
CA LEU A 9 -16.74 13.89 -2.45
C LEU A 9 -15.39 13.13 -2.45
N LEU A 10 -14.32 13.80 -2.04
CA LEU A 10 -13.00 13.17 -1.88
C LEU A 10 -13.03 12.02 -0.87
N SER A 11 -13.70 12.21 0.26
CA SER A 11 -13.88 11.15 1.27
C SER A 11 -14.66 9.96 0.70
N ASN A 12 -15.72 10.21 -0.04
CA ASN A 12 -16.53 9.17 -0.68
C ASN A 12 -15.72 8.42 -1.75
N ILE A 13 -14.99 9.12 -2.61
CA ILE A 13 -14.11 8.51 -3.61
C ILE A 13 -13.05 7.63 -2.95
N HIS A 14 -12.45 8.10 -1.86
CA HIS A 14 -11.49 7.31 -1.09
C HIS A 14 -12.11 5.99 -0.58
N SER A 15 -13.31 6.06 -0.01
CA SER A 15 -14.02 4.85 0.45
C SER A 15 -14.32 3.88 -0.69
N ILE A 16 -14.90 4.37 -1.79
CA ILE A 16 -15.24 3.54 -2.95
C ILE A 16 -14.00 2.85 -3.54
N THR A 17 -12.89 3.56 -3.66
CA THR A 17 -11.65 3.01 -4.21
C THR A 17 -11.00 1.98 -3.28
N ALA A 18 -11.07 2.20 -1.96
CA ALA A 18 -10.61 1.24 -0.97
C ALA A 18 -11.45 -0.04 -0.99
N ASP A 19 -12.76 0.08 -1.02
CA ASP A 19 -13.69 -1.06 -1.09
C ASP A 19 -13.49 -1.87 -2.38
N PHE A 20 -13.28 -1.21 -3.51
CA PHE A 20 -12.98 -1.84 -4.78
C PHE A 20 -11.78 -2.80 -4.69
N LEU A 21 -10.67 -2.35 -4.10
CA LEU A 21 -9.47 -3.17 -3.93
C LEU A 21 -9.68 -4.29 -2.92
N THR A 22 -10.26 -3.98 -1.78
CA THR A 22 -10.49 -4.93 -0.68
C THR A 22 -11.39 -6.09 -1.14
N GLU A 23 -12.51 -5.81 -1.80
CA GLU A 23 -13.43 -6.83 -2.29
C GLU A 23 -12.79 -7.75 -3.33
N ARG A 24 -11.99 -7.19 -4.25
CA ARG A 24 -11.32 -7.97 -5.29
C ARG A 24 -10.21 -8.85 -4.74
N LEU A 25 -9.40 -8.33 -3.82
CA LEU A 25 -8.38 -9.12 -3.12
C LEU A 25 -9.02 -10.27 -2.34
N LYS A 26 -10.12 -9.99 -1.64
CA LYS A 26 -10.88 -11.00 -0.90
C LYS A 26 -11.42 -12.10 -1.81
N LYS A 27 -11.98 -11.76 -2.97
CA LYS A 27 -12.43 -12.72 -3.99
C LYS A 27 -11.30 -13.60 -4.53
N LYS A 28 -10.07 -13.12 -4.51
CA LYS A 28 -8.86 -13.87 -4.90
C LYS A 28 -8.24 -14.67 -3.73
N GLY A 29 -8.91 -14.72 -2.58
CA GLY A 29 -8.51 -15.50 -1.42
C GLY A 29 -7.47 -14.84 -0.52
N PHE A 30 -7.17 -13.56 -0.72
CA PHE A 30 -6.27 -12.82 0.16
C PHE A 30 -7.02 -12.26 1.38
N PRO A 31 -6.38 -12.22 2.56
CA PRO A 31 -7.00 -11.66 3.75
C PRO A 31 -7.21 -10.15 3.62
N ASP A 32 -8.11 -9.63 4.46
CA ASP A 32 -8.32 -8.20 4.61
C ASP A 32 -7.13 -7.57 5.34
N PHE A 33 -6.26 -6.91 4.59
CA PHE A 33 -5.11 -6.21 5.12
C PHE A 33 -5.42 -4.74 5.38
N ALA A 34 -4.96 -4.23 6.52
CA ALA A 34 -4.83 -2.80 6.70
C ALA A 34 -3.84 -2.23 5.65
N SER A 35 -3.98 -0.95 5.31
CA SER A 35 -3.10 -0.27 4.35
C SER A 35 -1.61 -0.40 4.71
N SER A 36 -1.28 -0.46 6.00
CA SER A 36 0.08 -0.66 6.50
C SER A 36 0.67 -2.02 6.12
N HIS A 37 -0.13 -3.09 6.10
CA HIS A 37 0.30 -4.40 5.65
C HIS A 37 0.64 -4.40 4.15
N GLY A 38 -0.22 -3.80 3.34
CA GLY A 38 0.02 -3.64 1.90
C GLY A 38 1.27 -2.81 1.62
N ASN A 39 1.51 -1.76 2.39
CA ASN A 39 2.70 -0.93 2.27
C ASN A 39 3.98 -1.72 2.59
N ILE A 40 3.99 -2.54 3.64
CA ILE A 40 5.14 -3.42 3.95
C ILE A 40 5.44 -4.35 2.78
N LEU A 41 4.44 -5.02 2.24
CA LEU A 41 4.62 -5.92 1.11
C LEU A 41 5.13 -5.19 -0.13
N PHE A 42 4.63 -3.98 -0.39
CA PHE A 42 5.12 -3.13 -1.47
C PHE A 42 6.60 -2.75 -1.28
N GLN A 43 6.99 -2.29 -0.08
CA GLN A 43 8.39 -1.90 0.20
C GLN A 43 9.34 -3.08 0.00
N LEU A 44 8.96 -4.28 0.43
CA LEU A 44 9.76 -5.48 0.23
C LEU A 44 9.80 -5.94 -1.23
N SER A 45 8.82 -5.57 -2.06
CA SER A 45 8.87 -5.84 -3.51
C SER A 45 9.88 -4.95 -4.23
N VAL A 46 10.09 -3.74 -3.73
CA VAL A 46 11.02 -2.75 -4.30
C VAL A 46 12.45 -2.97 -3.81
N ASN A 47 12.62 -3.26 -2.52
CA ASN A 47 13.93 -3.31 -1.86
C ASN A 47 14.46 -4.75 -1.65
N GLU A 48 13.73 -5.76 -2.09
CA GLU A 48 14.03 -7.20 -1.97
C GLU A 48 14.21 -7.69 -0.53
N LYS A 49 15.15 -7.12 0.22
CA LYS A 49 15.46 -7.47 1.62
C LYS A 49 15.62 -6.20 2.44
N MET A 50 15.06 -6.18 3.64
CA MET A 50 15.13 -5.05 4.56
C MET A 50 15.27 -5.53 5.99
N THR A 51 16.00 -4.76 6.80
CA THR A 51 15.96 -4.92 8.25
C THR A 51 14.65 -4.38 8.83
N MET A 52 14.33 -4.76 10.06
CA MET A 52 13.14 -4.24 10.76
C MET A 52 13.19 -2.72 10.90
N GLY A 53 14.39 -2.17 11.18
CA GLY A 53 14.59 -0.72 11.31
C GLY A 53 14.38 0.03 10.01
N GLU A 54 14.96 -0.46 8.91
CA GLU A 54 14.76 0.10 7.57
C GLU A 54 13.28 0.08 7.16
N LEU A 55 12.59 -1.02 7.44
CA LEU A 55 11.17 -1.17 7.13
C LEU A 55 10.31 -0.19 7.95
N ALA A 56 10.57 -0.06 9.25
CA ALA A 56 9.87 0.89 10.11
C ALA A 56 10.01 2.33 9.62
N GLU A 57 11.20 2.72 9.20
CA GLU A 57 11.48 4.03 8.61
C GLU A 57 10.70 4.24 7.31
N LYS A 58 10.75 3.26 6.40
CA LYS A 58 10.07 3.34 5.09
C LYS A 58 8.55 3.45 5.19
N ILE A 59 7.93 2.77 6.14
CA ILE A 59 6.49 2.84 6.35
C ILE A 59 6.05 3.96 7.31
N ASN A 60 7.01 4.73 7.83
CA ASN A 60 6.80 5.82 8.78
C ASN A 60 6.00 5.37 10.02
N ARG A 61 6.44 4.28 10.64
CA ARG A 61 5.87 3.73 11.89
C ARG A 61 7.00 3.47 12.89
N ASP A 62 6.65 3.47 14.17
CA ASP A 62 7.58 3.06 15.20
C ASP A 62 7.93 1.55 15.08
N LYS A 63 9.02 1.17 15.74
CA LYS A 63 9.55 -0.20 15.66
C LYS A 63 8.60 -1.24 16.26
N SER A 64 7.89 -0.90 17.33
CA SER A 64 6.95 -1.82 18.00
C SER A 64 5.72 -2.06 17.13
N THR A 65 5.14 -1.03 16.53
CA THR A 65 4.03 -1.16 15.57
C THR A 65 4.45 -1.99 14.35
N THR A 66 5.62 -1.71 13.79
CA THR A 66 6.18 -2.46 12.66
C THR A 66 6.35 -3.93 13.01
N THR A 67 6.84 -4.25 14.20
CA THR A 67 6.99 -5.63 14.67
C THR A 67 5.66 -6.39 14.71
N VAL A 68 4.58 -5.75 15.18
CA VAL A 68 3.24 -6.34 15.21
C VAL A 68 2.73 -6.64 13.81
N LEU A 69 2.88 -5.69 12.87
CA LEU A 69 2.47 -5.83 11.49
C LEU A 69 3.26 -6.96 10.78
N VAL A 70 4.58 -6.99 10.98
CA VAL A 70 5.47 -8.00 10.41
C VAL A 70 5.12 -9.40 10.93
N ARG A 71 4.89 -9.56 12.23
CA ARG A 71 4.48 -10.85 12.82
C ARG A 71 3.20 -11.40 12.21
N LYS A 72 2.21 -10.54 11.97
CA LYS A 72 0.97 -10.95 11.30
C LYS A 72 1.23 -11.45 9.89
N LEU A 73 1.99 -10.69 9.10
CA LEU A 73 2.35 -11.08 7.73
C LEU A 73 3.18 -12.36 7.68
N GLU A 74 4.06 -12.55 8.65
CA GLU A 74 4.88 -13.76 8.79
C GLU A 74 4.02 -14.97 9.14
N LYS A 75 3.11 -14.83 10.11
CA LYS A 75 2.14 -15.85 10.49
C LYS A 75 1.25 -16.28 9.32
N ASP A 76 0.83 -15.32 8.52
CA ASP A 76 -0.02 -15.56 7.34
C ASP A 76 0.78 -16.05 6.11
N GLY A 77 2.12 -16.15 6.22
CA GLY A 77 2.99 -16.73 5.21
C GLY A 77 3.37 -15.81 4.05
N PHE A 78 3.18 -14.50 4.16
CA PHE A 78 3.52 -13.53 3.11
C PHE A 78 4.97 -13.08 3.14
N ILE A 79 5.57 -13.08 4.30
CA ILE A 79 6.97 -12.71 4.52
C ILE A 79 7.66 -13.75 5.39
N THR A 80 8.96 -13.74 5.33
CA THR A 80 9.84 -14.52 6.21
C THR A 80 11.08 -13.70 6.52
N GLY A 81 11.92 -14.20 7.39
CA GLY A 81 13.15 -13.51 7.75
C GLY A 81 14.23 -14.49 8.21
N GLU A 82 15.45 -14.00 8.16
CA GLU A 82 16.65 -14.70 8.61
C GLU A 82 17.48 -13.75 9.48
N PRO A 83 18.33 -14.28 10.39
CA PRO A 83 19.25 -13.44 11.14
C PRO A 83 20.20 -12.70 10.20
N ASP A 84 20.46 -11.43 10.50
CA ASP A 84 21.48 -10.66 9.80
C ASP A 84 22.87 -11.17 10.18
N THR A 85 23.67 -11.56 9.20
CA THR A 85 25.03 -12.06 9.42
C THR A 85 25.99 -10.97 9.91
N SER A 86 25.70 -9.70 9.61
CA SER A 86 26.51 -8.54 10.02
C SER A 86 26.10 -7.98 11.39
N ASP A 87 24.87 -8.20 11.85
CA ASP A 87 24.38 -7.81 13.17
C ASP A 87 23.38 -8.85 13.71
N LYS A 88 23.82 -9.66 14.68
CA LYS A 88 23.01 -10.71 15.32
C LYS A 88 21.74 -10.20 16.04
N ARG A 89 21.63 -8.90 16.27
CA ARG A 89 20.45 -8.25 16.89
C ARG A 89 19.38 -7.90 15.88
N SER A 90 19.69 -8.01 14.59
CA SER A 90 18.81 -7.66 13.48
C SER A 90 18.33 -8.90 12.74
N ARG A 91 17.15 -8.77 12.13
CA ARG A 91 16.61 -9.75 11.16
C ARG A 91 16.47 -9.08 9.80
N ILE A 92 16.75 -9.85 8.77
CA ILE A 92 16.49 -9.45 7.38
C ILE A 92 15.16 -10.07 6.96
N ILE A 93 14.25 -9.24 6.53
CA ILE A 93 12.87 -9.59 6.14
C ILE A 93 12.76 -9.55 4.62
N TYR A 94 12.07 -10.51 4.04
CA TYR A 94 11.81 -10.59 2.60
C TYR A 94 10.50 -11.33 2.29
N LEU A 95 10.02 -11.17 1.04
CA LEU A 95 8.79 -11.81 0.58
C LEU A 95 8.97 -13.32 0.37
N THR A 96 7.95 -14.08 0.76
CA THR A 96 7.74 -15.44 0.28
C THR A 96 7.13 -15.43 -1.12
N GLU A 97 7.02 -16.59 -1.76
CA GLU A 97 6.29 -16.71 -3.04
C GLU A 97 4.84 -16.23 -2.92
N LYS A 98 4.18 -16.51 -1.79
CA LYS A 98 2.84 -15.99 -1.49
C LYS A 98 2.81 -14.47 -1.43
N GLY A 99 3.82 -13.84 -0.82
CA GLY A 99 3.96 -12.39 -0.77
C GLY A 99 4.20 -11.77 -2.14
N LYS A 100 5.02 -12.40 -2.98
CA LYS A 100 5.25 -11.99 -4.37
C LYS A 100 3.97 -12.08 -5.20
N GLN A 101 3.22 -13.16 -5.04
CA GLN A 101 1.94 -13.36 -5.72
C GLN A 101 0.90 -12.31 -5.30
N PHE A 102 0.84 -11.97 -4.01
CA PHE A 102 0.00 -10.88 -3.53
C PHE A 102 0.35 -9.56 -4.22
N ASN A 103 1.61 -9.19 -4.27
CA ASN A 103 2.06 -7.94 -4.92
C ASN A 103 1.75 -7.91 -6.40
N LYS A 104 1.88 -9.04 -7.11
CA LYS A 104 1.49 -9.16 -8.52
C LYS A 104 0.00 -8.88 -8.68
N THR A 105 -0.83 -9.56 -7.92
CA THR A 105 -2.28 -9.39 -7.93
C THR A 105 -2.68 -7.96 -7.56
N ALA A 106 -2.09 -7.38 -6.52
CA ALA A 106 -2.36 -6.01 -6.10
C ALA A 106 -2.01 -4.99 -7.20
N ARG A 107 -0.93 -5.19 -7.94
CA ARG A 107 -0.58 -4.33 -9.09
C ARG A 107 -1.59 -4.43 -10.23
N GLU A 108 -2.04 -5.63 -10.55
CA GLU A 108 -3.06 -5.86 -11.59
C GLU A 108 -4.38 -5.16 -11.21
N LEU A 109 -4.81 -5.31 -9.96
CA LEU A 109 -6.01 -4.65 -9.44
C LEU A 109 -5.86 -3.12 -9.35
N SER A 110 -4.68 -2.62 -9.03
CA SER A 110 -4.40 -1.18 -9.05
C SER A 110 -4.49 -0.61 -10.46
N SER A 111 -4.01 -1.33 -11.47
CA SER A 111 -4.17 -0.93 -12.87
C SER A 111 -5.63 -0.90 -13.30
N GLU A 112 -6.42 -1.90 -12.90
CA GLU A 112 -7.86 -1.94 -13.16
C GLU A 112 -8.58 -0.78 -12.47
N LEU A 113 -8.24 -0.49 -11.21
CA LEU A 113 -8.78 0.64 -10.48
C LEU A 113 -8.48 1.97 -11.19
N LEU A 114 -7.22 2.20 -11.59
CA LEU A 114 -6.83 3.42 -12.27
C LEU A 114 -7.53 3.56 -13.62
N GLY A 115 -7.71 2.47 -14.35
CA GLY A 115 -8.48 2.46 -15.60
C GLY A 115 -9.94 2.87 -15.39
N THR A 116 -10.57 2.39 -14.32
CA THR A 116 -11.93 2.78 -13.93
C THR A 116 -11.99 4.22 -13.44
N PHE A 117 -11.05 4.61 -12.58
CA PHE A 117 -10.99 5.95 -11.98
C PHE A 117 -10.85 7.06 -13.04
N TYR A 118 -10.02 6.84 -14.03
CA TYR A 118 -9.76 7.80 -15.10
C TYR A 118 -10.55 7.52 -16.40
N ASN A 119 -11.58 6.68 -16.32
CA ASN A 119 -12.39 6.42 -17.51
C ASN A 119 -13.00 7.70 -18.07
N GLY A 120 -12.77 7.97 -19.35
CA GLY A 120 -13.24 9.17 -20.03
C GLY A 120 -12.36 10.42 -19.87
N PHE A 121 -11.26 10.34 -19.12
CA PHE A 121 -10.31 11.45 -18.97
C PHE A 121 -9.28 11.44 -20.10
N SER A 122 -8.96 12.61 -20.63
CA SER A 122 -7.76 12.80 -21.45
C SER A 122 -6.49 12.80 -20.58
N GLU A 123 -5.32 12.63 -21.15
CA GLU A 123 -4.04 12.73 -20.42
C GLU A 123 -3.82 14.11 -19.80
N GLU A 124 -4.27 15.17 -20.49
CA GLU A 124 -4.22 16.53 -19.95
C GLU A 124 -5.10 16.71 -18.72
N GLU A 125 -6.33 16.18 -18.75
CA GLU A 125 -7.26 16.20 -17.62
C GLU A 125 -6.71 15.41 -16.42
N LYS A 126 -6.11 14.24 -16.63
CA LYS A 126 -5.45 13.46 -15.56
C LYS A 126 -4.35 14.26 -14.89
N ASN A 127 -3.49 14.89 -15.68
CA ASN A 127 -2.41 15.72 -15.18
C ASN A 127 -2.94 16.94 -14.40
N THR A 128 -3.93 17.63 -14.95
CA THR A 128 -4.57 18.77 -14.30
C THR A 128 -5.19 18.37 -12.96
N PHE A 129 -5.92 17.28 -12.94
CA PHE A 129 -6.54 16.75 -11.72
C PHE A 129 -5.50 16.47 -10.64
N LEU A 130 -4.40 15.79 -10.98
CA LEU A 130 -3.31 15.51 -10.06
C LEU A 130 -2.66 16.79 -9.52
N GLN A 131 -2.40 17.79 -10.37
CA GLN A 131 -1.82 19.07 -9.97
C GLN A 131 -2.74 19.85 -9.01
N LEU A 132 -4.04 19.79 -9.23
CA LEU A 132 -5.01 20.43 -8.33
C LEU A 132 -5.05 19.73 -6.96
N LEU A 133 -5.02 18.40 -6.91
CA LEU A 133 -4.94 17.65 -5.66
C LEU A 133 -3.65 17.97 -4.89
N LEU A 134 -2.50 18.03 -5.59
CA LEU A 134 -1.22 18.38 -4.97
C LEU A 134 -1.23 19.81 -4.40
N ARG A 135 -1.88 20.74 -5.10
CA ARG A 135 -2.05 22.12 -4.61
C ARG A 135 -2.92 22.17 -3.35
N VAL A 136 -4.01 21.41 -3.32
CA VAL A 136 -4.84 21.28 -2.11
C VAL A 136 -4.00 20.73 -0.95
N LYS A 137 -3.27 19.64 -1.16
CA LYS A 137 -2.39 19.05 -0.13
C LYS A 137 -1.41 20.07 0.45
N LYS A 138 -0.74 20.84 -0.43
CA LYS A 138 0.24 21.86 -0.05
C LYS A 138 -0.33 22.98 0.82
N ASN A 139 -1.63 23.26 0.72
CA ASN A 139 -2.27 24.28 1.56
C ASN A 139 -2.33 23.91 3.05
N PHE A 140 -2.04 22.64 3.39
CA PHE A 140 -2.05 22.13 4.76
C PHE A 140 -0.65 21.82 5.31
N GLU A 141 0.38 21.98 4.50
CA GLU A 141 1.79 21.85 4.88
C GLU A 141 2.40 23.21 5.27
#